data_69527c65bb8ff508c70971c2e7ac1df5
#
_entry.id   69527c65bb8ff508c70971c2e7ac1df5
#
_cell.length_a   1.000
_cell.length_b   1.000
_cell.length_c   1.000
_cell.angle_alpha   90.00
_cell.angle_beta   90.00
_cell.angle_gamma   90.00
#
_symmetry.space_group_name_H-M   'P 1'
#
loop_
_entity.id
_entity.type
_entity.pdbx_description
1 polymer ?
#
loop_
_entity_poly.entity_id
_entity_poly.type
_entity_poly.pdbx_seq_one_letter_code
_entity_poly.pdbx_strand_id
1 'polypeptide(L)'
;MSTNPAPRGHAVVVQPDEGPSYWQPVPASGHADPKLTPALTRFPALSMGYQTIAPGGRVREHSHGDQIELQICFRGRGWVAVDGVRHPLVPGTVCFLGDDVTHEIVNKGPDELVLWLVSPPGLADFFKAIGRLRTPGELMPQPFARPENVVAIERVMG
;
A
#
# COMPACT_ATOMS: atom_id res chain seq x y z
N MET A 1 -24.97 24.44 -33.18
CA MET A 1 -24.22 23.19 -32.96
C MET A 1 -23.23 23.46 -31.85
N SER A 2 -23.48 22.92 -30.66
CA SER A 2 -22.55 23.07 -29.53
C SER A 2 -21.39 22.11 -29.74
N THR A 3 -20.21 22.60 -30.13
CA THR A 3 -18.99 21.81 -30.16
C THR A 3 -18.53 21.66 -28.71
N ASN A 4 -18.88 20.54 -28.11
CA ASN A 4 -18.30 20.18 -26.80
C ASN A 4 -16.77 20.03 -27.01
N PRO A 5 -15.93 20.84 -26.38
CA PRO A 5 -14.50 20.73 -26.59
C PRO A 5 -14.05 19.33 -26.17
N ALA A 6 -13.18 18.70 -26.96
CA ALA A 6 -12.63 17.40 -26.65
C ALA A 6 -12.04 17.43 -25.23
N PRO A 7 -12.25 16.37 -24.41
CA PRO A 7 -11.73 16.32 -23.05
C PRO A 7 -10.20 16.48 -23.08
N ARG A 8 -9.69 17.48 -22.37
CA ARG A 8 -8.26 17.84 -22.34
C ARG A 8 -7.39 16.92 -21.49
N GLY A 9 -7.98 15.86 -20.91
CA GLY A 9 -7.26 14.96 -20.04
C GLY A 9 -8.01 13.65 -19.81
N HIS A 10 -7.37 12.75 -19.07
CA HIS A 10 -7.94 11.48 -18.64
C HIS A 10 -8.31 11.61 -17.16
N ALA A 11 -9.51 11.18 -16.78
CA ALA A 11 -9.97 11.17 -15.40
C ALA A 11 -10.45 9.77 -15.04
N VAL A 12 -10.09 9.34 -13.82
CA VAL A 12 -10.52 8.07 -13.24
C VAL A 12 -11.05 8.33 -11.85
N VAL A 13 -12.16 7.72 -11.51
CA VAL A 13 -12.71 7.66 -10.14
C VAL A 13 -12.83 6.19 -9.79
N VAL A 14 -12.22 5.79 -8.68
CA VAL A 14 -12.25 4.41 -8.17
C VAL A 14 -12.95 4.39 -6.82
N GLN A 15 -14.06 3.68 -6.72
CA GLN A 15 -14.81 3.57 -5.48
C GLN A 15 -14.12 2.62 -4.47
N PRO A 16 -14.48 2.67 -3.16
CA PRO A 16 -13.86 1.82 -2.14
C PRO A 16 -13.86 0.32 -2.47
N ASP A 17 -14.94 -0.17 -3.09
CA ASP A 17 -15.11 -1.60 -3.41
C ASP A 17 -14.59 -1.98 -4.81
N GLU A 18 -14.05 -1.03 -5.55
CA GLU A 18 -13.53 -1.26 -6.90
C GLU A 18 -12.03 -1.51 -6.89
N GLY A 19 -11.58 -2.23 -7.90
CA GLY A 19 -10.18 -2.61 -8.09
C GLY A 19 -9.80 -3.91 -7.39
N PRO A 20 -8.58 -4.39 -7.60
CA PRO A 20 -8.08 -5.60 -6.98
C PRO A 20 -7.84 -5.42 -5.47
N SER A 21 -7.96 -6.50 -4.72
CA SER A 21 -7.64 -6.56 -3.30
C SER A 21 -6.89 -7.85 -3.01
N TYR A 22 -5.90 -7.80 -2.13
CA TYR A 22 -5.05 -8.95 -1.80
C TYR A 22 -4.86 -9.09 -0.31
N TRP A 23 -5.15 -10.27 0.24
CA TRP A 23 -4.74 -10.64 1.58
C TRP A 23 -3.22 -10.63 1.69
N GLN A 24 -2.70 -10.04 2.75
CA GLN A 24 -1.27 -9.97 3.00
C GLN A 24 -0.79 -11.15 3.87
N PRO A 25 0.41 -11.69 3.58
CA PRO A 25 1.04 -12.69 4.45
C PRO A 25 1.47 -12.07 5.78
N VAL A 26 1.78 -12.94 6.76
CA VAL A 26 2.43 -12.48 7.99
C VAL A 26 3.79 -11.82 7.65
N PRO A 27 4.26 -10.81 8.42
CA PRO A 27 3.69 -10.33 9.68
C PRO A 27 2.67 -9.18 9.53
N ALA A 28 2.40 -8.67 8.33
CA ALA A 28 1.45 -7.58 8.14
C ALA A 28 0.02 -8.03 8.44
N SER A 29 -0.37 -9.19 7.90
CA SER A 29 -1.76 -9.65 7.90
C SER A 29 -2.71 -8.54 7.40
N GLY A 30 -3.99 -8.71 7.36
CA GLY A 30 -4.84 -7.69 6.73
C GLY A 30 -4.76 -7.75 5.20
N HIS A 31 -4.94 -6.63 4.51
CA HIS A 31 -5.02 -6.63 3.05
C HIS A 31 -4.44 -5.36 2.41
N ALA A 32 -4.20 -5.42 1.11
CA ALA A 32 -3.79 -4.29 0.29
C ALA A 32 -4.74 -4.13 -0.89
N ASP A 33 -5.10 -2.89 -1.18
CA ASP A 33 -6.10 -2.51 -2.19
C ASP A 33 -5.48 -1.50 -3.18
N PRO A 34 -4.78 -1.95 -4.23
CA PRO A 34 -4.33 -1.05 -5.30
C PRO A 34 -5.51 -0.32 -5.93
N LYS A 35 -5.43 1.00 -6.02
CA LYS A 35 -6.51 1.85 -6.55
C LYS A 35 -6.13 2.52 -7.85
N LEU A 36 -4.97 3.13 -7.91
CA LEU A 36 -4.49 3.80 -9.11
C LEU A 36 -3.21 3.13 -9.59
N THR A 37 -3.20 2.75 -10.86
CA THR A 37 -2.05 2.17 -11.53
C THR A 37 -1.82 2.89 -12.86
N PRO A 38 -0.61 2.85 -13.43
CA PRO A 38 -0.34 3.43 -14.75
C PRO A 38 -1.28 2.93 -15.84
N ALA A 39 -1.65 1.66 -15.80
CA ALA A 39 -2.58 1.07 -16.78
C ALA A 39 -3.97 1.72 -16.73
N LEU A 40 -4.43 2.08 -15.53
CA LEU A 40 -5.73 2.71 -15.32
C LEU A 40 -5.69 4.21 -15.57
N THR A 41 -4.67 4.89 -15.05
CA THR A 41 -4.58 6.36 -15.08
C THR A 41 -3.97 6.91 -16.37
N ARG A 42 -3.26 6.07 -17.15
CA ARG A 42 -2.40 6.48 -18.28
C ARG A 42 -1.29 7.46 -17.87
N PHE A 43 -0.97 7.52 -16.57
CA PHE A 43 0.12 8.31 -16.03
C PHE A 43 1.20 7.37 -15.50
N PRO A 44 2.39 7.35 -16.15
CA PRO A 44 3.37 6.28 -15.93
C PRO A 44 4.14 6.36 -14.60
N ALA A 45 4.10 7.49 -13.91
CA ALA A 45 4.99 7.74 -12.79
C ALA A 45 4.37 7.56 -11.40
N LEU A 46 3.09 7.13 -11.31
CA LEU A 46 2.39 7.09 -10.03
C LEU A 46 1.52 5.86 -9.88
N SER A 47 1.60 5.27 -8.70
CA SER A 47 0.66 4.28 -8.16
C SER A 47 0.10 4.77 -6.83
N MET A 48 -1.11 4.37 -6.51
CA MET A 48 -1.73 4.64 -5.21
C MET A 48 -2.60 3.46 -4.80
N GLY A 49 -2.58 3.16 -3.52
CA GLY A 49 -3.44 2.14 -2.92
C GLY A 49 -3.58 2.30 -1.42
N TYR A 50 -4.34 1.41 -0.82
CA TYR A 50 -4.47 1.29 0.63
C TYR A 50 -3.72 0.06 1.11
N GLN A 51 -3.10 0.17 2.27
CA GLN A 51 -2.58 -0.96 3.01
C GLN A 51 -3.27 -1.00 4.36
N THR A 52 -3.94 -2.10 4.65
CA THR A 52 -4.60 -2.38 5.92
C THR A 52 -3.75 -3.40 6.67
N ILE A 53 -3.30 -3.02 7.86
CA ILE A 53 -2.50 -3.87 8.75
C ILE A 53 -3.39 -4.32 9.90
N ALA A 54 -3.52 -5.63 10.09
CA ALA A 54 -4.33 -6.20 11.15
C ALA A 54 -3.85 -5.79 12.55
N PRO A 55 -4.70 -5.83 13.59
CA PRO A 55 -4.27 -5.60 14.96
C PRO A 55 -3.07 -6.47 15.34
N GLY A 56 -2.03 -5.86 15.90
CA GLY A 56 -0.76 -6.52 16.23
C GLY A 56 0.13 -6.84 15.03
N GLY A 57 -0.33 -6.61 13.82
CA GLY A 57 0.45 -6.79 12.59
C GLY A 57 1.52 -5.71 12.39
N ARG A 58 2.45 -5.99 11.49
CA ARG A 58 3.52 -5.04 11.14
C ARG A 58 4.00 -5.22 9.71
N VAL A 59 4.38 -4.14 9.08
CA VAL A 59 5.25 -4.16 7.91
C VAL A 59 6.68 -4.15 8.44
N ARG A 60 7.46 -5.19 8.16
CA ARG A 60 8.84 -5.31 8.64
C ARG A 60 9.71 -4.20 8.09
N GLU A 61 10.83 -3.93 8.75
CA GLU A 61 11.82 -2.95 8.28
C GLU A 61 12.30 -3.28 6.87
N HIS A 62 12.28 -2.28 6.01
CA HIS A 62 12.73 -2.33 4.61
C HIS A 62 13.01 -0.91 4.09
N SER A 63 13.57 -0.83 2.89
CA SER A 63 13.75 0.41 2.11
C SER A 63 13.43 0.13 0.64
N HIS A 64 13.26 1.17 -0.16
CA HIS A 64 12.87 1.07 -1.57
C HIS A 64 13.96 1.47 -2.57
N GLY A 65 15.23 1.44 -2.16
CA GLY A 65 16.33 1.80 -3.05
C GLY A 65 16.19 3.25 -3.57
N ASP A 66 16.02 3.42 -4.85
CA ASP A 66 15.88 4.71 -5.54
C ASP A 66 14.43 5.20 -5.70
N GLN A 67 13.49 4.62 -4.97
CA GLN A 67 12.08 4.99 -5.04
C GLN A 67 11.63 5.77 -3.80
N ILE A 68 10.77 6.75 -4.02
CA ILE A 68 10.10 7.47 -2.94
C ILE A 68 8.77 6.80 -2.58
N GLU A 69 8.35 6.94 -1.34
CA GLU A 69 7.02 6.57 -0.90
C GLU A 69 6.40 7.65 0.00
N LEU A 70 5.12 7.93 -0.24
CA LEU A 70 4.29 8.70 0.66
C LEU A 70 3.36 7.74 1.40
N GLN A 71 3.35 7.84 2.72
CA GLN A 71 2.43 7.11 3.58
C GLN A 71 1.58 8.09 4.36
N ILE A 72 0.26 7.91 4.32
CA ILE A 72 -0.69 8.76 5.02
C ILE A 72 -1.54 7.88 5.92
N CYS A 73 -1.46 8.08 7.22
CA CYS A 73 -2.33 7.36 8.16
C CYS A 73 -3.76 7.86 8.02
N PHE A 74 -4.63 7.00 7.53
CA PHE A 74 -6.04 7.31 7.30
C PHE A 74 -6.90 6.91 8.51
N ARG A 75 -6.64 5.72 9.10
CA ARG A 75 -7.41 5.18 10.23
C ARG A 75 -6.53 4.31 11.10
N GLY A 76 -6.90 4.20 12.37
CA GLY A 76 -6.19 3.36 13.33
C GLY A 76 -5.06 4.10 14.05
N ARG A 77 -4.26 3.35 14.79
CA ARG A 77 -3.15 3.87 15.60
C ARG A 77 -1.98 2.89 15.61
N GLY A 78 -0.79 3.43 15.56
CA GLY A 78 0.42 2.63 15.60
C GLY A 78 1.66 3.50 15.72
N TRP A 79 2.76 3.02 15.17
CA TRP A 79 3.97 3.82 15.00
C TRP A 79 4.68 3.42 13.70
N VAL A 80 5.45 4.35 13.17
CA VAL A 80 6.44 4.14 12.13
C VAL A 80 7.83 4.39 12.71
N ALA A 81 8.77 3.49 12.49
CA ALA A 81 10.18 3.77 12.69
C ALA A 81 10.76 4.19 11.35
N VAL A 82 11.47 5.31 11.33
CA VAL A 82 12.20 5.81 10.16
C VAL A 82 13.67 5.94 10.55
N ASP A 83 14.54 5.21 9.89
CA ASP A 83 15.98 5.09 10.26
C ASP A 83 16.18 4.83 11.76
N GLY A 84 15.37 3.93 12.32
CA GLY A 84 15.40 3.53 13.73
C GLY A 84 14.71 4.50 14.70
N VAL A 85 14.25 5.66 14.25
CA VAL A 85 13.52 6.63 15.10
C VAL A 85 12.01 6.41 14.99
N ARG A 86 11.35 6.20 16.13
CA ARG A 86 9.90 5.94 16.19
C ARG A 86 9.09 7.24 16.23
N HIS A 87 8.06 7.26 15.40
CA HIS A 87 7.07 8.33 15.33
C HIS A 87 5.66 7.73 15.49
N PRO A 88 4.74 8.41 16.21
CA PRO A 88 3.37 7.93 16.31
C PRO A 88 2.65 8.05 14.97
N LEU A 89 1.88 7.02 14.62
CA LEU A 89 0.92 7.03 13.53
C LEU A 89 -0.48 7.21 14.11
N VAL A 90 -1.09 8.32 13.75
CA VAL A 90 -2.48 8.65 14.05
C VAL A 90 -3.13 9.21 12.77
N PRO A 91 -4.46 9.19 12.63
CA PRO A 91 -5.12 9.74 11.46
C PRO A 91 -4.65 11.17 11.13
N GLY A 92 -4.20 11.37 9.87
CA GLY A 92 -3.61 12.63 9.42
C GLY A 92 -2.08 12.69 9.46
N THR A 93 -1.38 11.72 10.06
CA THR A 93 0.08 11.64 9.97
C THR A 93 0.49 11.35 8.53
N VAL A 94 1.45 12.13 8.03
CA VAL A 94 2.03 11.97 6.69
C VAL A 94 3.51 11.70 6.83
N CYS A 95 4.00 10.64 6.15
CA CYS A 95 5.41 10.32 6.03
C CYS A 95 5.83 10.49 4.57
N PHE A 96 6.95 11.15 4.34
CA PHE A 96 7.69 11.10 3.09
C PHE A 96 8.95 10.27 3.32
N LEU A 97 9.10 9.21 2.56
CA LEU A 97 10.23 8.29 2.61
C LEU A 97 10.98 8.42 1.29
N GLY A 98 12.19 8.91 1.36
CA GLY A 98 13.07 9.10 0.20
C GLY A 98 13.88 7.84 -0.10
N ASP A 99 14.84 8.00 -1.00
CA ASP A 99 15.72 6.94 -1.44
C ASP A 99 16.44 6.29 -0.26
N ASP A 100 16.47 4.97 -0.21
CA ASP A 100 17.16 4.14 0.80
C ASP A 100 16.75 4.39 2.27
N VAL A 101 15.71 5.16 2.53
CA VAL A 101 15.21 5.38 3.89
C VAL A 101 14.60 4.09 4.44
N THR A 102 15.18 3.54 5.52
CA THR A 102 14.62 2.36 6.17
C THR A 102 13.39 2.71 7.00
N HIS A 103 12.37 1.89 6.89
CA HIS A 103 11.16 2.10 7.68
C HIS A 103 10.45 0.80 8.07
N GLU A 104 9.81 0.84 9.22
CA GLU A 104 8.97 -0.23 9.79
C GLU A 104 7.66 0.37 10.25
N ILE A 105 6.54 -0.31 10.03
CA ILE A 105 5.23 0.12 10.50
C ILE A 105 4.66 -0.94 11.44
N VAL A 106 4.13 -0.52 12.58
CA VAL A 106 3.52 -1.44 13.53
C VAL A 106 2.14 -0.95 13.96
N ASN A 107 1.16 -1.80 13.79
CA ASN A 107 -0.17 -1.57 14.35
C ASN A 107 -0.19 -1.94 15.83
N LYS A 108 -0.34 -0.96 16.70
CA LYS A 108 -0.45 -1.13 18.16
C LYS A 108 -1.87 -0.89 18.68
N GLY A 109 -2.80 -0.57 17.78
CA GLY A 109 -4.20 -0.39 18.14
C GLY A 109 -4.97 -1.72 18.21
N PRO A 110 -6.17 -1.68 18.80
CA PRO A 110 -7.09 -2.82 18.80
C PRO A 110 -7.79 -3.01 17.44
N ASP A 111 -7.76 -1.99 16.61
CA ASP A 111 -8.41 -1.95 15.30
C ASP A 111 -7.39 -2.02 14.17
N GLU A 112 -7.86 -2.15 12.95
CA GLU A 112 -7.02 -2.07 11.75
C GLU A 112 -6.33 -0.71 11.64
N LEU A 113 -5.05 -0.72 11.24
CA LEU A 113 -4.30 0.46 10.83
C LEU A 113 -4.37 0.54 9.30
N VAL A 114 -4.93 1.62 8.77
CA VAL A 114 -5.07 1.84 7.33
C VAL A 114 -4.18 2.99 6.90
N LEU A 115 -3.31 2.71 5.96
CA LEU A 115 -2.42 3.68 5.31
C LEU A 115 -2.81 3.85 3.84
N TRP A 116 -2.77 5.07 3.37
CA TRP A 116 -2.69 5.36 1.94
C TRP A 116 -1.22 5.38 1.56
N LEU A 117 -0.91 4.65 0.50
CA LEU A 117 0.42 4.56 -0.08
C LEU A 117 0.40 5.21 -1.44
N VAL A 118 1.32 6.13 -1.68
CA VAL A 118 1.55 6.75 -2.99
C VAL A 118 3.02 6.55 -3.32
N SER A 119 3.29 5.89 -4.45
CA SER A 119 4.63 5.47 -4.84
C SER A 119 4.79 5.49 -6.36
N PRO A 120 6.00 5.34 -6.89
CA PRO A 120 6.19 4.91 -8.27
C PRO A 120 5.48 3.59 -8.59
N PRO A 121 5.37 3.19 -9.86
CA PRO A 121 4.76 1.92 -10.26
C PRO A 121 5.46 0.70 -9.66
N GLY A 122 4.69 -0.37 -9.39
CA GLY A 122 5.18 -1.64 -8.84
C GLY A 122 4.32 -2.15 -7.68
N LEU A 123 3.75 -1.24 -6.90
CA LEU A 123 2.98 -1.58 -5.68
C LEU A 123 1.88 -2.62 -5.92
N ALA A 124 1.10 -2.48 -6.99
CA ALA A 124 0.02 -3.42 -7.31
C ALA A 124 0.55 -4.81 -7.65
N ASP A 125 1.63 -4.86 -8.43
CA ASP A 125 2.26 -6.13 -8.84
C ASP A 125 2.94 -6.81 -7.65
N PHE A 126 3.55 -6.03 -6.76
CA PHE A 126 4.12 -6.52 -5.52
C PHE A 126 3.06 -7.21 -4.66
N PHE A 127 1.96 -6.55 -4.34
CA PHE A 127 0.90 -7.14 -3.51
C PHE A 127 0.23 -8.34 -4.18
N LYS A 128 0.10 -8.34 -5.50
CA LYS A 128 -0.36 -9.50 -6.26
C LYS A 128 0.61 -10.69 -6.14
N ALA A 129 1.91 -10.42 -6.17
CA ALA A 129 2.92 -11.47 -6.14
C ALA A 129 3.08 -12.12 -4.76
N ILE A 130 2.94 -11.34 -3.67
CA ILE A 130 3.11 -11.86 -2.31
C ILE A 130 1.82 -12.29 -1.63
N GLY A 131 0.68 -11.79 -2.10
CA GLY A 131 -0.63 -11.92 -1.48
C GLY A 131 -1.50 -13.02 -2.07
N ARG A 132 -2.73 -13.09 -1.57
CA ARG A 132 -3.80 -13.94 -2.09
C ARG A 132 -4.98 -13.04 -2.48
N LEU A 133 -5.60 -13.31 -3.62
CA LEU A 133 -6.76 -12.54 -4.07
C LEU A 133 -7.83 -12.53 -2.97
N ARG A 134 -8.37 -11.35 -2.70
CA ARG A 134 -9.42 -11.10 -1.71
C ARG A 134 -10.69 -10.64 -2.40
N THR A 135 -11.82 -11.19 -2.00
CA THR A 135 -13.15 -10.71 -2.39
C THR A 135 -13.71 -9.80 -1.29
N PRO A 136 -14.32 -8.65 -1.61
CA PRO A 136 -14.97 -7.80 -0.62
C PRO A 136 -15.96 -8.59 0.25
N GLY A 137 -15.91 -8.40 1.58
CA GLY A 137 -16.75 -9.13 2.54
C GLY A 137 -16.25 -10.54 2.92
N GLU A 138 -15.17 -11.01 2.29
CA GLU A 138 -14.55 -12.27 2.66
C GLU A 138 -13.91 -12.19 4.06
N LEU A 139 -14.04 -13.27 4.83
CA LEU A 139 -13.40 -13.36 6.14
C LEU A 139 -11.89 -13.48 5.99
N MET A 140 -11.16 -12.88 6.94
CA MET A 140 -9.70 -12.98 6.98
C MET A 140 -9.27 -14.44 7.02
N PRO A 141 -8.39 -14.88 6.11
CA PRO A 141 -7.88 -16.24 6.10
C PRO A 141 -6.99 -16.51 7.32
N GLN A 142 -6.73 -17.78 7.57
CA GLN A 142 -5.67 -18.15 8.51
C GLN A 142 -4.35 -17.51 8.07
N PRO A 143 -3.51 -17.07 9.03
CA PRO A 143 -2.20 -16.51 8.71
C PRO A 143 -1.41 -17.41 7.76
N PHE A 144 -0.79 -16.83 6.77
CA PHE A 144 0.02 -17.55 5.78
C PHE A 144 1.38 -16.89 5.60
N ALA A 145 2.36 -17.72 5.25
CA ALA A 145 3.74 -17.26 5.07
C ALA A 145 3.92 -16.47 3.77
N ARG A 146 4.95 -15.64 3.74
CA ARG A 146 5.43 -14.98 2.51
C ARG A 146 5.95 -16.06 1.54
N PRO A 147 5.92 -15.79 0.21
CA PRO A 147 6.54 -16.66 -0.77
C PRO A 147 8.03 -16.87 -0.47
N GLU A 148 8.57 -18.07 -0.74
CA GLU A 148 9.98 -18.37 -0.53
C GLU A 148 10.91 -17.44 -1.32
N ASN A 149 10.50 -17.02 -2.52
CA ASN A 149 11.24 -16.11 -3.39
C ASN A 149 10.95 -14.62 -3.13
N VAL A 150 10.40 -14.25 -1.98
CA VAL A 150 10.00 -12.87 -1.66
C VAL A 150 11.13 -11.86 -1.83
N VAL A 151 12.37 -12.21 -1.50
CA VAL A 151 13.53 -11.32 -1.67
C VAL A 151 13.78 -11.00 -3.16
N ALA A 152 13.57 -11.97 -4.05
CA ALA A 152 13.67 -11.73 -5.49
C ALA A 152 12.53 -10.83 -5.99
N ILE A 153 11.31 -11.03 -5.47
CA ILE A 153 10.15 -10.19 -5.78
C ILE A 153 10.41 -8.73 -5.35
N GLU A 154 10.90 -8.52 -4.13
CA GLU A 154 11.22 -7.20 -3.59
C GLU A 154 12.28 -6.46 -4.43
N ARG A 155 13.29 -7.16 -4.92
CA ARG A 155 14.33 -6.56 -5.77
C ARG A 155 13.83 -6.10 -7.15
N VAL A 156 12.77 -6.69 -7.64
CA VAL A 156 12.23 -6.41 -8.99
C VAL A 156 11.10 -5.38 -8.93
N MET A 157 10.36 -5.30 -7.83
CA MET A 157 9.10 -4.57 -7.73
C MET A 157 9.09 -3.50 -6.62
N GLY A 158 10.09 -3.49 -5.76
CA GLY A 158 10.17 -2.59 -4.59
C GLY A 158 11.20 -1.48 -4.71
#